data_dfef78b712f97dc594044d16443f81b7
#
_entry.id   dfef78b712f97dc594044d16443f81b7
#
_cell.length_a   1.000
_cell.length_b   1.000
_cell.length_c   1.000
_cell.angle_alpha   90.00
_cell.angle_beta   90.00
_cell.angle_gamma   90.00
#
_symmetry.space_group_name_H-M   'P 1'
#
loop_
_entity.id
_entity.type
_entity.pdbx_description
1 polymer ?
#
loop_
_entity_poly.entity_id
_entity_poly.type
_entity_poly.pdbx_seq_one_letter_code
_entity_poly.pdbx_strand_id
1 'polypeptide(L)'
;GSEMCIRDRIDIETLQNDRQVNTSFMYGTSGLPKEKAQVVDFQVRIPDGFSLTRPVDPHPFTPSGEALKERCEEIFHIQVAGLAKRLVHAHAQTAVVGISGGLDSTLALLVTVMTFDALKMPRGQIIGITMPGFGTTDRTYTNACDLIRSLGVTLKEIPIKEACLQHFRDIDHDPS
;
A
#
# COMPACT_ATOMS: atom_id res chain seq x y z
N GLY A 1 18.45 -39.50 -34.33
CA GLY A 1 18.05 -38.64 -33.24
C GLY A 1 16.91 -37.75 -33.70
N SER A 2 15.76 -37.84 -33.05
CA SER A 2 14.65 -36.93 -33.33
C SER A 2 14.98 -35.59 -32.76
N GLU A 3 15.14 -34.57 -33.60
CA GLU A 3 15.20 -33.17 -33.15
C GLU A 3 13.86 -32.76 -32.58
N MET A 4 13.83 -32.35 -31.33
CA MET A 4 12.64 -31.82 -30.70
C MET A 4 12.61 -30.32 -30.94
N CYS A 5 11.73 -29.86 -31.85
CA CYS A 5 11.52 -28.45 -32.10
C CYS A 5 10.67 -27.85 -30.99
N ILE A 6 11.23 -26.96 -30.20
CA ILE A 6 10.50 -26.15 -29.21
C ILE A 6 10.13 -24.81 -29.87
N ARG A 7 8.85 -24.47 -29.87
CA ARG A 7 8.36 -23.15 -30.27
C ARG A 7 7.79 -22.45 -29.05
N ASP A 8 8.32 -21.29 -28.75
CA ASP A 8 7.89 -20.49 -27.62
C ASP A 8 7.79 -19.02 -27.99
N ARG A 9 7.12 -18.24 -27.13
CA ARG A 9 7.04 -16.80 -27.24
C ARG A 9 7.75 -16.17 -26.04
N ILE A 10 8.69 -15.29 -26.33
CA ILE A 10 9.49 -14.60 -25.33
C ILE A 10 9.18 -13.11 -25.42
N ASP A 11 8.86 -12.51 -24.28
CA ASP A 11 8.71 -11.07 -24.14
C ASP A 11 10.09 -10.42 -23.91
N ILE A 12 10.65 -9.90 -24.98
CA ILE A 12 12.00 -9.31 -24.97
C ILE A 12 12.06 -8.05 -24.13
N GLU A 13 11.00 -7.25 -24.13
CA GLU A 13 10.93 -6.01 -23.35
C GLU A 13 10.93 -6.28 -21.83
N THR A 14 10.22 -7.33 -21.40
CA THR A 14 10.26 -7.78 -20.01
C THR A 14 11.67 -8.20 -19.61
N LEU A 15 12.36 -8.99 -20.44
CA LEU A 15 13.74 -9.39 -20.17
C LEU A 15 14.72 -8.20 -20.15
N GLN A 16 14.50 -7.22 -21.00
CA GLN A 16 15.29 -6.00 -21.02
C GLN A 16 15.09 -5.18 -19.75
N ASN A 17 13.84 -5.02 -19.31
CA ASN A 17 13.50 -4.33 -18.07
C ASN A 17 14.11 -5.03 -16.85
N ASP A 18 14.00 -6.34 -16.77
CA ASP A 18 14.58 -7.12 -15.67
C ASP A 18 16.10 -6.94 -15.57
N ARG A 19 16.80 -6.88 -16.71
CA ARG A 19 18.24 -6.61 -16.74
C ARG A 19 18.60 -5.20 -16.30
N GLN A 20 17.75 -4.22 -16.59
CA GLN A 20 17.96 -2.83 -16.18
C GLN A 20 17.73 -2.63 -14.68
N VAL A 21 16.71 -3.28 -14.12
CA VAL A 21 16.33 -3.16 -12.70
C VAL A 21 17.23 -4.01 -11.81
N ASN A 22 17.66 -5.19 -12.29
CA ASN A 22 18.50 -6.10 -11.51
C ASN A 22 19.98 -5.74 -11.63
N THR A 23 20.47 -4.93 -10.70
CA THR A 23 21.87 -4.48 -10.67
C THR A 23 22.88 -5.63 -10.48
N SER A 24 22.49 -6.76 -9.86
CA SER A 24 23.36 -7.91 -9.65
C SER A 24 23.78 -8.57 -10.97
N PHE A 25 22.96 -8.47 -12.02
CA PHE A 25 23.32 -8.95 -13.37
C PHE A 25 24.56 -8.22 -13.92
N MET A 26 24.62 -6.90 -13.76
CA MET A 26 25.77 -6.11 -14.21
C MET A 26 27.04 -6.46 -13.45
N TYR A 27 26.95 -6.65 -12.13
CA TYR A 27 28.11 -7.02 -11.31
C TYR A 27 28.58 -8.43 -11.62
N GLY A 28 27.68 -9.38 -11.85
CA GLY A 28 28.02 -10.77 -12.20
C GLY A 28 28.73 -10.92 -13.53
N THR A 29 28.52 -10.00 -14.47
CA THR A 29 29.13 -10.03 -15.81
C THR A 29 30.39 -9.18 -15.95
N SER A 30 30.70 -8.32 -14.99
CA SER A 30 31.81 -7.36 -15.06
C SER A 30 33.20 -7.99 -15.17
N GLY A 31 33.39 -9.24 -14.74
CA GLY A 31 34.65 -9.98 -14.80
C GLY A 31 34.73 -11.03 -15.92
N LEU A 32 33.69 -11.18 -16.73
CA LEU A 32 33.68 -12.16 -17.81
C LEU A 32 34.45 -11.67 -19.02
N PRO A 33 35.19 -12.56 -19.73
CA PRO A 33 35.83 -12.21 -20.99
C PRO A 33 34.78 -11.67 -21.97
N LYS A 34 35.06 -10.54 -22.60
CA LYS A 34 34.21 -10.03 -23.66
C LYS A 34 34.45 -10.89 -24.91
N GLU A 35 33.78 -12.02 -25.00
CA GLU A 35 33.77 -12.78 -26.24
C GLU A 35 33.10 -11.94 -27.34
N LYS A 36 33.65 -12.01 -28.55
CA LYS A 36 33.03 -11.37 -29.71
C LYS A 36 31.71 -12.09 -30.00
N ALA A 37 30.60 -11.51 -29.53
CA ALA A 37 29.29 -12.00 -29.88
C ALA A 37 29.06 -11.88 -31.39
N GLN A 38 28.45 -12.90 -31.97
CA GLN A 38 27.96 -12.81 -33.33
C GLN A 38 26.74 -11.91 -33.37
N VAL A 39 26.81 -10.84 -34.13
CA VAL A 39 25.67 -9.92 -34.31
C VAL A 39 24.88 -10.37 -35.53
N VAL A 40 23.59 -10.61 -35.38
CA VAL A 40 22.67 -10.91 -36.47
C VAL A 40 21.64 -9.78 -36.50
N ASP A 41 21.71 -8.97 -37.55
CA ASP A 41 20.73 -7.91 -37.79
C ASP A 41 19.45 -8.51 -38.37
N PHE A 42 18.31 -8.15 -37.78
CA PHE A 42 17.01 -8.53 -38.31
C PHE A 42 16.00 -7.39 -38.16
N GLN A 43 14.99 -7.39 -39.00
CA GLN A 43 13.87 -6.44 -38.92
C GLN A 43 12.58 -7.20 -38.67
N VAL A 44 11.84 -6.76 -37.66
CA VAL A 44 10.50 -7.28 -37.37
C VAL A 44 9.47 -6.18 -37.70
N ARG A 45 8.54 -6.48 -38.58
CA ARG A 45 7.38 -5.62 -38.78
C ARG A 45 6.30 -6.02 -37.81
N ILE A 46 5.93 -5.09 -36.91
CA ILE A 46 4.78 -5.26 -36.05
C ILE A 46 3.54 -4.90 -36.90
N PRO A 47 2.58 -5.81 -37.14
CA PRO A 47 1.40 -5.50 -37.92
C PRO A 47 0.51 -4.50 -37.18
N ASP A 48 -0.19 -3.66 -37.96
CA ASP A 48 -1.20 -2.77 -37.39
C ASP A 48 -2.27 -3.60 -36.67
N GLY A 49 -2.65 -3.16 -35.46
CA GLY A 49 -3.61 -3.90 -34.63
C GLY A 49 -3.01 -5.08 -33.84
N PHE A 50 -1.67 -5.16 -33.73
CA PHE A 50 -1.05 -6.17 -32.85
C PHE A 50 -1.53 -6.03 -31.41
N SER A 51 -1.99 -7.14 -30.84
CA SER A 51 -2.35 -7.23 -29.43
C SER A 51 -1.41 -8.18 -28.68
N LEU A 52 -1.13 -7.86 -27.43
CA LEU A 52 -0.35 -8.76 -26.56
C LEU A 52 -1.08 -10.10 -26.42
N THR A 53 -0.34 -11.19 -26.59
CA THR A 53 -0.91 -12.55 -26.46
C THR A 53 -0.89 -13.07 -25.03
N ARG A 54 -0.19 -12.40 -24.13
CA ARG A 54 -0.22 -12.68 -22.69
C ARG A 54 -1.25 -11.81 -22.00
N PRO A 55 -1.98 -12.32 -21.01
CA PRO A 55 -2.81 -11.48 -20.16
C PRO A 55 -1.92 -10.54 -19.35
N VAL A 56 -2.29 -9.26 -19.28
CA VAL A 56 -1.69 -8.29 -18.36
C VAL A 56 -2.72 -8.05 -17.27
N ASP A 57 -2.36 -8.36 -16.04
CA ASP A 57 -3.23 -8.08 -14.89
C ASP A 57 -3.30 -6.55 -14.69
N PRO A 58 -4.48 -5.92 -14.80
CA PRO A 58 -4.63 -4.49 -14.57
C PRO A 58 -4.43 -4.09 -13.09
N HIS A 59 -4.45 -5.07 -12.19
CA HIS A 59 -4.32 -4.86 -10.75
C HIS A 59 -3.30 -5.81 -10.10
N PRO A 60 -2.02 -5.80 -10.54
CA PRO A 60 -1.03 -6.81 -10.13
C PRO A 60 -0.72 -6.82 -8.63
N PHE A 61 -1.05 -5.74 -7.93
CA PHE A 61 -0.84 -5.62 -6.48
C PHE A 61 -2.09 -5.87 -5.64
N THR A 62 -3.24 -6.13 -6.31
CA THR A 62 -4.48 -6.42 -5.60
C THR A 62 -4.68 -7.93 -5.51
N PRO A 63 -4.71 -8.50 -4.31
CA PRO A 63 -4.97 -9.93 -4.15
C PRO A 63 -6.30 -10.33 -4.79
N SER A 64 -6.34 -11.45 -5.48
CA SER A 64 -7.54 -11.96 -6.15
C SER A 64 -7.59 -13.49 -6.16
N GLY A 65 -8.74 -14.07 -6.56
CA GLY A 65 -8.93 -15.51 -6.68
C GLY A 65 -8.98 -16.25 -5.34
N GLU A 66 -8.64 -17.53 -5.37
CA GLU A 66 -8.74 -18.43 -4.21
C GLU A 66 -7.80 -18.03 -3.05
N ALA A 67 -6.66 -17.42 -3.37
CA ALA A 67 -5.69 -16.95 -2.38
C ALA A 67 -6.02 -15.58 -1.76
N LEU A 68 -7.13 -14.94 -2.12
CA LEU A 68 -7.48 -13.58 -1.67
C LEU A 68 -7.43 -13.46 -0.14
N LYS A 69 -8.09 -14.37 0.57
CA LYS A 69 -8.18 -14.32 2.04
C LYS A 69 -6.81 -14.44 2.68
N GLU A 70 -6.04 -15.44 2.28
CA GLU A 70 -4.70 -15.71 2.82
C GLU A 70 -3.77 -14.52 2.58
N ARG A 71 -3.78 -13.95 1.37
CA ARG A 71 -2.98 -12.78 1.03
C ARG A 71 -3.38 -11.53 1.81
N CYS A 72 -4.68 -11.29 2.00
CA CYS A 72 -5.14 -10.17 2.82
C CYS A 72 -4.74 -10.33 4.28
N GLU A 73 -4.83 -11.54 4.84
CA GLU A 73 -4.37 -11.84 6.20
C GLU A 73 -2.86 -11.63 6.35
N GLU A 74 -2.06 -12.09 5.37
CA GLU A 74 -0.61 -11.88 5.35
C GLU A 74 -0.26 -10.39 5.34
N ILE A 75 -0.86 -9.61 4.43
CA ILE A 75 -0.64 -8.16 4.32
C ILE A 75 -0.99 -7.46 5.64
N PHE A 76 -2.09 -7.86 6.27
CA PHE A 76 -2.52 -7.29 7.54
C PHE A 76 -1.53 -7.61 8.67
N HIS A 77 -1.09 -8.85 8.77
CA HIS A 77 -0.11 -9.27 9.78
C HIS A 77 1.26 -8.62 9.60
N ILE A 78 1.70 -8.36 8.36
CA ILE A 78 2.93 -7.60 8.09
C ILE A 78 2.84 -6.19 8.68
N GLN A 79 1.71 -5.50 8.50
CA GLN A 79 1.49 -4.17 9.06
C GLN A 79 1.48 -4.20 10.60
N VAL A 80 0.78 -5.17 11.19
CA VAL A 80 0.74 -5.37 12.64
C VAL A 80 2.14 -5.60 13.22
N ALA A 81 2.91 -6.49 12.61
CA ALA A 81 4.29 -6.78 13.05
C ALA A 81 5.20 -5.55 12.93
N GLY A 82 5.06 -4.80 11.83
CA GLY A 82 5.81 -3.56 11.61
C GLY A 82 5.51 -2.51 12.68
N LEU A 83 4.23 -2.27 12.97
CA LEU A 83 3.81 -1.32 14.00
C LEU A 83 4.23 -1.78 15.41
N ALA A 84 4.06 -3.08 15.73
CA ALA A 84 4.49 -3.64 17.00
C ALA A 84 5.99 -3.39 17.26
N LYS A 85 6.83 -3.64 16.25
CA LYS A 85 8.26 -3.39 16.35
C LYS A 85 8.58 -1.91 16.64
N ARG A 86 7.83 -0.99 16.04
CA ARG A 86 8.01 0.45 16.24
C ARG A 86 7.58 0.90 17.64
N LEU A 87 6.42 0.43 18.12
CA LEU A 87 5.92 0.75 19.46
C LEU A 87 6.88 0.26 20.55
N VAL A 88 7.37 -0.98 20.42
CA VAL A 88 8.33 -1.54 21.36
C VAL A 88 9.64 -0.75 21.35
N HIS A 89 10.17 -0.43 20.16
CA HIS A 89 11.42 0.32 20.05
C HIS A 89 11.31 1.75 20.61
N ALA A 90 10.17 2.40 20.41
CA ALA A 90 9.91 3.75 20.91
C ALA A 90 9.47 3.78 22.39
N HIS A 91 9.32 2.61 23.03
CA HIS A 91 8.73 2.49 24.38
C HIS A 91 7.37 3.19 24.51
N ALA A 92 6.59 3.19 23.40
CA ALA A 92 5.32 3.88 23.35
C ALA A 92 4.26 3.15 24.18
N GLN A 93 3.56 3.91 25.02
CA GLN A 93 2.47 3.40 25.87
C GLN A 93 1.08 3.72 25.26
N THR A 94 1.02 4.64 24.32
CA THR A 94 -0.21 5.16 23.74
C THR A 94 -0.04 5.30 22.23
N ALA A 95 -1.11 5.07 21.49
CA ALA A 95 -1.19 5.40 20.06
C ALA A 95 -2.33 6.39 19.82
N VAL A 96 -2.12 7.35 18.93
CA VAL A 96 -3.14 8.33 18.54
C VAL A 96 -3.40 8.16 17.04
N VAL A 97 -4.67 7.99 16.67
CA VAL A 97 -5.09 7.76 15.29
C VAL A 97 -6.21 8.73 14.95
N GLY A 98 -6.03 9.54 13.90
CA GLY A 98 -7.09 10.37 13.33
C GLY A 98 -8.06 9.53 12.50
N ILE A 99 -9.35 9.56 12.84
CA ILE A 99 -10.38 8.75 12.20
C ILE A 99 -11.34 9.65 11.43
N SER A 100 -11.24 9.59 10.10
CA SER A 100 -12.11 10.37 9.21
C SER A 100 -13.43 9.66 8.87
N GLY A 101 -13.56 8.37 9.19
CA GLY A 101 -14.66 7.52 8.75
C GLY A 101 -14.47 6.91 7.35
N GLY A 102 -13.32 7.12 6.71
CA GLY A 102 -12.92 6.50 5.45
C GLY A 102 -12.16 5.20 5.65
N LEU A 103 -11.90 4.48 4.55
CA LEU A 103 -11.28 3.15 4.58
C LEU A 103 -9.85 3.18 5.15
N ASP A 104 -9.03 4.16 4.77
CA ASP A 104 -7.63 4.23 5.18
C ASP A 104 -7.50 4.38 6.71
N SER A 105 -8.25 5.31 7.29
CA SER A 105 -8.27 5.52 8.75
C SER A 105 -8.88 4.33 9.50
N THR A 106 -9.87 3.65 8.90
CA THR A 106 -10.42 2.41 9.43
C THR A 106 -9.37 1.31 9.47
N LEU A 107 -8.65 1.09 8.37
CA LEU A 107 -7.58 0.09 8.32
C LEU A 107 -6.48 0.42 9.33
N ALA A 108 -6.05 1.68 9.41
CA ALA A 108 -5.04 2.13 10.36
C ALA A 108 -5.46 1.84 11.82
N LEU A 109 -6.72 2.09 12.16
CA LEU A 109 -7.25 1.78 13.50
C LEU A 109 -7.28 0.27 13.77
N LEU A 110 -7.73 -0.55 12.81
CA LEU A 110 -7.75 -2.00 12.95
C LEU A 110 -6.34 -2.58 13.14
N VAL A 111 -5.35 -2.14 12.35
CA VAL A 111 -3.95 -2.52 12.51
C VAL A 111 -3.44 -2.13 13.90
N THR A 112 -3.79 -0.93 14.39
CA THR A 112 -3.37 -0.45 15.72
C THR A 112 -3.99 -1.29 16.83
N VAL A 113 -5.27 -1.60 16.74
CA VAL A 113 -5.97 -2.45 17.73
C VAL A 113 -5.35 -3.85 17.78
N MET A 114 -5.16 -4.50 16.63
CA MET A 114 -4.53 -5.82 16.56
C MET A 114 -3.09 -5.80 17.08
N THR A 115 -2.38 -4.70 16.88
CA THR A 115 -1.02 -4.52 17.42
C THR A 115 -1.03 -4.44 18.94
N PHE A 116 -1.96 -3.69 19.52
CA PHE A 116 -2.10 -3.59 20.98
C PHE A 116 -2.49 -4.93 21.59
N ASP A 117 -3.42 -5.67 20.96
CA ASP A 117 -3.78 -7.01 21.38
C ASP A 117 -2.58 -7.98 21.35
N ALA A 118 -1.78 -7.95 20.27
CA ALA A 118 -0.59 -8.78 20.11
C ALA A 118 0.48 -8.45 21.17
N LEU A 119 0.63 -7.19 21.54
CA LEU A 119 1.53 -6.73 22.59
C LEU A 119 0.95 -6.83 24.01
N LYS A 120 -0.31 -7.30 24.15
CA LYS A 120 -1.07 -7.36 25.40
C LYS A 120 -1.21 -6.00 26.09
N MET A 121 -1.31 -4.95 25.29
CA MET A 121 -1.57 -3.59 25.75
C MET A 121 -3.07 -3.29 25.79
N PRO A 122 -3.56 -2.48 26.76
CA PRO A 122 -4.98 -2.15 26.82
C PRO A 122 -5.43 -1.31 25.62
N ARG A 123 -6.52 -1.69 24.97
CA ARG A 123 -7.11 -0.92 23.86
C ARG A 123 -7.52 0.50 24.24
N GLY A 124 -7.85 0.75 25.51
CA GLY A 124 -8.15 2.09 26.03
C GLY A 124 -6.98 3.07 25.97
N GLN A 125 -5.74 2.60 25.74
CA GLN A 125 -4.58 3.45 25.50
C GLN A 125 -4.44 3.86 24.02
N ILE A 126 -5.30 3.35 23.15
CA ILE A 126 -5.44 3.87 21.79
C ILE A 126 -6.44 5.02 21.85
N ILE A 127 -6.06 6.18 21.31
CA ILE A 127 -6.89 7.38 21.27
C ILE A 127 -7.31 7.58 19.80
N GLY A 128 -8.57 7.27 19.49
CA GLY A 128 -9.17 7.58 18.20
C GLY A 128 -9.70 9.01 18.20
N ILE A 129 -9.15 9.87 17.38
CA ILE A 129 -9.56 11.26 17.27
C ILE A 129 -10.41 11.47 16.05
N THR A 130 -11.62 12.03 16.23
CA THR A 130 -12.41 12.60 15.13
C THR A 130 -12.36 14.11 15.18
N MET A 131 -12.19 14.73 14.02
CA MET A 131 -12.03 16.18 13.89
C MET A 131 -13.10 16.73 12.94
N PRO A 132 -14.38 16.86 13.39
CA PRO A 132 -15.44 17.38 12.53
C PRO A 132 -15.15 18.83 12.11
N GLY A 133 -15.26 19.08 10.81
CA GLY A 133 -15.05 20.36 10.16
C GLY A 133 -16.14 20.65 9.12
N PHE A 134 -15.88 21.55 8.18
CA PHE A 134 -16.85 21.96 7.14
C PHE A 134 -17.22 20.84 6.16
N GLY A 135 -16.27 19.93 5.84
CA GLY A 135 -16.48 18.84 4.89
C GLY A 135 -16.90 17.50 5.53
N THR A 136 -17.14 17.49 6.84
CA THR A 136 -17.53 16.25 7.55
C THR A 136 -19.03 16.03 7.37
N THR A 137 -19.40 14.87 6.79
CA THR A 137 -20.79 14.46 6.69
C THR A 137 -21.23 13.71 7.94
N ASP A 138 -22.54 13.75 8.29
CA ASP A 138 -23.08 13.02 9.42
C ASP A 138 -22.77 11.52 9.35
N ARG A 139 -22.81 10.96 8.15
CA ARG A 139 -22.49 9.54 7.93
C ARG A 139 -21.04 9.19 8.28
N THR A 140 -20.08 9.98 7.79
CA THR A 140 -18.65 9.71 8.06
C THR A 140 -18.31 9.93 9.52
N TYR A 141 -18.90 10.94 10.14
CA TYR A 141 -18.78 11.21 11.58
C TYR A 141 -19.33 10.05 12.42
N THR A 142 -20.56 9.63 12.16
CA THR A 142 -21.20 8.51 12.89
C THR A 142 -20.39 7.23 12.74
N ASN A 143 -19.98 6.88 11.52
CA ASN A 143 -19.14 5.71 11.26
C ASN A 143 -17.84 5.75 12.06
N ALA A 144 -17.17 6.89 12.13
CA ALA A 144 -15.94 7.06 12.91
C ALA A 144 -16.17 6.80 14.40
N CYS A 145 -17.19 7.43 14.97
CA CYS A 145 -17.54 7.29 16.39
C CYS A 145 -17.91 5.86 16.76
N ASP A 146 -18.76 5.22 15.94
CA ASP A 146 -19.24 3.86 16.19
C ASP A 146 -18.12 2.84 16.07
N LEU A 147 -17.23 3.01 15.08
CA LEU A 147 -16.05 2.16 14.94
C LEU A 147 -15.15 2.25 16.17
N ILE A 148 -14.79 3.46 16.60
CA ILE A 148 -13.93 3.68 17.77
C ILE A 148 -14.53 3.02 19.01
N ARG A 149 -15.82 3.23 19.27
CA ARG A 149 -16.52 2.66 20.43
C ARG A 149 -16.60 1.13 20.36
N SER A 150 -16.95 0.58 19.19
CA SER A 150 -17.09 -0.87 19.01
C SER A 150 -15.78 -1.64 19.25
N LEU A 151 -14.65 -1.01 18.99
CA LEU A 151 -13.32 -1.58 19.19
C LEU A 151 -12.79 -1.42 20.63
N GLY A 152 -13.50 -0.70 21.51
CA GLY A 152 -13.05 -0.43 22.87
C GLY A 152 -11.90 0.57 22.95
N VAL A 153 -11.79 1.44 21.96
CA VAL A 153 -10.78 2.50 21.84
C VAL A 153 -11.30 3.78 22.48
N THR A 154 -10.42 4.60 23.05
CA THR A 154 -10.81 5.88 23.64
C THR A 154 -11.15 6.88 22.54
N LEU A 155 -12.42 7.33 22.51
CA LEU A 155 -12.86 8.37 21.58
C LEU A 155 -12.50 9.75 22.11
N LYS A 156 -11.88 10.57 21.25
CA LYS A 156 -11.70 12.00 21.49
C LYS A 156 -12.20 12.78 20.28
N GLU A 157 -13.12 13.70 20.54
CA GLU A 157 -13.65 14.61 19.54
C GLU A 157 -12.97 15.99 19.66
N ILE A 158 -12.48 16.51 18.54
CA ILE A 158 -11.82 17.82 18.48
C ILE A 158 -12.43 18.58 17.30
N PRO A 159 -13.49 19.38 17.50
CA PRO A 159 -14.05 20.20 16.44
C PRO A 159 -13.01 21.21 15.93
N ILE A 160 -12.76 21.22 14.60
CA ILE A 160 -11.73 22.09 14.00
C ILE A 160 -12.30 23.32 13.31
N LYS A 161 -13.61 23.49 13.30
CA LYS A 161 -14.29 24.57 12.56
C LYS A 161 -13.78 25.96 12.96
N GLU A 162 -13.69 26.25 14.26
CA GLU A 162 -13.22 27.54 14.75
C GLU A 162 -11.74 27.79 14.44
N ALA A 163 -10.91 26.75 14.54
CA ALA A 163 -9.50 26.82 14.16
C ALA A 163 -9.33 27.13 12.66
N CYS A 164 -10.14 26.50 11.81
CA CYS A 164 -10.14 26.78 10.37
C CYS A 164 -10.59 28.23 10.08
N LEU A 165 -11.65 28.70 10.73
CA LEU A 165 -12.12 30.07 10.58
C LEU A 165 -11.08 31.11 11.03
N GLN A 166 -10.35 30.81 12.13
CA GLN A 166 -9.24 31.67 12.54
C GLN A 166 -8.15 31.68 11.46
N HIS A 167 -7.77 30.50 10.96
CA HIS A 167 -6.75 30.42 9.93
C HIS A 167 -7.15 31.13 8.63
N PHE A 168 -8.42 31.04 8.22
CA PHE A 168 -8.93 31.80 7.06
C PHE A 168 -8.77 33.30 7.24
N ARG A 169 -9.06 33.82 8.44
CA ARG A 169 -8.83 35.25 8.75
C ARG A 169 -7.33 35.63 8.68
N ASP A 170 -6.45 34.74 9.17
CA ASP A 170 -5.00 34.98 9.20
C ASP A 170 -4.39 35.07 7.79
N ILE A 171 -5.02 34.42 6.79
CA ILE A 171 -4.54 34.39 5.40
C ILE A 171 -5.42 35.23 4.46
N ASP A 172 -6.30 36.09 4.99
CA ASP A 172 -7.23 36.93 4.24
C ASP A 172 -8.14 36.16 3.26
N HIS A 173 -8.52 34.92 3.63
CA HIS A 173 -9.42 34.06 2.85
C HIS A 173 -10.88 34.21 3.33
N ASP A 174 -11.77 34.55 2.42
CA ASP A 174 -13.23 34.56 2.67
C ASP A 174 -13.78 33.14 2.44
N PRO A 175 -14.37 32.50 3.45
CA PRO A 175 -14.91 31.15 3.34
C PRO A 175 -16.32 31.07 2.71
N SER A 176 -16.85 32.17 2.10
CA SER A 176 -18.17 32.23 1.48
C SER A 176 -18.39 31.31 0.28
#